data_e31d03a73b3f3d2153983ac7569c434f
#
_entry.id   e31d03a73b3f3d2153983ac7569c434f
#
_cell.length_a   1.000
_cell.length_b   1.000
_cell.length_c   1.000
_cell.angle_alpha   90.00
_cell.angle_beta   90.00
_cell.angle_gamma   90.00
#
_symmetry.space_group_name_H-M   'P 1'
#
loop_
_entity.id
_entity.type
_entity.pdbx_description
1 polymer ?
#
loop_
_entity_poly.entity_id
_entity_poly.type
_entity_poly.pdbx_seq_one_letter_code
_entity_poly.pdbx_strand_id
1 'polypeptide(L)'
;SLAIPFACVATDLQTGREVWLDKGSVADAVRASIALPGLFAPVRRERRLLVDGGLVNPVPVSLARAMGADVVIAVDLGSDVVGRAWRTPEAPAANQNGGSRASLRSLFGFGENGRAEGDADDLPSMVTVLSSAIQIMQVRIARSRLAGEPADVVIAPRVAGLGLMDYHRGA
;
A
#
# COMPACT_ATOMS: atom_id res chain seq x y z
N SER A 1 14.20 -15.58 -17.13
CA SER A 1 12.86 -15.18 -17.61
C SER A 1 11.81 -15.94 -16.84
N LEU A 2 10.71 -15.27 -16.51
CA LEU A 2 9.54 -15.94 -15.92
C LEU A 2 8.82 -16.74 -17.02
N ALA A 3 8.18 -17.85 -16.64
CA ALA A 3 7.35 -18.65 -17.55
C ALA A 3 6.03 -17.96 -17.92
N ILE A 4 5.61 -16.98 -17.08
CA ILE A 4 4.38 -16.21 -17.26
C ILE A 4 4.77 -14.74 -17.40
N PRO A 5 4.13 -13.97 -18.32
CA PRO A 5 4.33 -12.53 -18.42
C PRO A 5 4.08 -11.83 -17.07
N PHE A 6 4.95 -10.91 -16.72
CA PHE A 6 4.90 -10.17 -15.46
C PHE A 6 5.26 -8.70 -15.70
N ALA A 7 4.49 -7.81 -15.12
CA ALA A 7 4.81 -6.39 -15.06
C ALA A 7 4.34 -5.76 -13.76
N CYS A 8 4.98 -4.66 -13.38
CA CYS A 8 4.59 -3.82 -12.24
C CYS A 8 4.35 -2.39 -12.70
N VAL A 9 3.55 -1.65 -11.93
CA VAL A 9 3.43 -0.20 -12.04
C VAL A 9 4.32 0.46 -11.00
N ALA A 10 4.97 1.54 -11.39
CA ALA A 10 5.64 2.47 -10.49
C ALA A 10 5.25 3.91 -10.86
N THR A 11 5.51 4.85 -9.97
CA THR A 11 5.29 6.28 -10.21
C THR A 11 6.63 6.98 -10.39
N ASP A 12 6.79 7.72 -11.47
CA ASP A 12 7.92 8.65 -11.63
C ASP A 12 7.71 9.84 -10.69
N LEU A 13 8.55 9.96 -9.67
CA LEU A 13 8.42 10.99 -8.63
C LEU A 13 8.58 12.42 -9.19
N GLN A 14 9.30 12.59 -10.30
CA GLN A 14 9.55 13.91 -10.87
C GLN A 14 8.38 14.42 -11.71
N THR A 15 7.68 13.49 -12.40
CA THR A 15 6.65 13.84 -13.38
C THR A 15 5.24 13.46 -12.93
N GLY A 16 5.10 12.63 -11.89
CA GLY A 16 3.84 12.05 -11.47
C GLY A 16 3.26 11.03 -12.45
N ARG A 17 4.01 10.62 -13.47
CA ARG A 17 3.53 9.70 -14.50
C ARG A 17 3.63 8.25 -14.07
N GLU A 18 2.68 7.47 -14.54
CA GLU A 18 2.71 6.01 -14.46
C GLU A 18 3.85 5.44 -15.31
N VAL A 19 4.59 4.48 -14.75
CA VAL A 19 5.70 3.79 -15.41
C VAL A 19 5.44 2.29 -15.33
N TRP A 20 5.39 1.62 -16.48
CA TRP A 20 5.26 0.17 -16.58
C TRP A 20 6.63 -0.48 -16.57
N LEU A 21 6.81 -1.44 -15.68
CA LEU A 21 8.05 -2.18 -15.48
C LEU A 21 7.85 -3.61 -15.94
N ASP A 22 7.95 -3.81 -17.25
CA ASP A 22 7.75 -5.09 -17.95
C ASP A 22 9.06 -5.77 -18.37
N LYS A 23 10.21 -5.13 -18.13
CA LYS A 23 11.54 -5.59 -18.54
C LYS A 23 12.55 -5.49 -17.42
N GLY A 24 13.56 -6.37 -17.48
CA GLY A 24 14.68 -6.39 -16.55
C GLY A 24 14.43 -7.31 -15.34
N SER A 25 15.06 -6.96 -14.21
CA SER A 25 14.93 -7.74 -12.97
C SER A 25 13.55 -7.59 -12.35
N VAL A 26 12.88 -8.71 -12.07
CA VAL A 26 11.59 -8.73 -11.36
C VAL A 26 11.73 -8.16 -9.95
N ALA A 27 12.81 -8.51 -9.26
CA ALA A 27 13.06 -8.01 -7.90
C ALA A 27 13.17 -6.47 -7.88
N ASP A 28 13.86 -5.88 -8.86
CA ASP A 28 13.98 -4.42 -8.97
C ASP A 28 12.65 -3.77 -9.35
N ALA A 29 11.87 -4.41 -10.22
CA ALA A 29 10.55 -3.94 -10.59
C ALA A 29 9.60 -3.94 -9.39
N VAL A 30 9.55 -5.04 -8.64
CA VAL A 30 8.74 -5.15 -7.41
C VAL A 30 9.20 -4.12 -6.38
N ARG A 31 10.53 -3.99 -6.14
CA ARG A 31 11.06 -3.02 -5.20
C ARG A 31 10.65 -1.59 -5.54
N ALA A 32 10.66 -1.22 -6.83
CA ALA A 32 10.21 0.10 -7.26
C ALA A 32 8.69 0.28 -7.08
N SER A 33 7.91 -0.76 -7.40
CA SER A 33 6.45 -0.77 -7.30
C SER A 33 5.93 -0.64 -5.88
N ILE A 34 6.68 -1.12 -4.88
CA ILE A 34 6.31 -1.06 -3.45
C ILE A 34 7.05 0.03 -2.68
N ALA A 35 7.77 0.93 -3.36
CA ALA A 35 8.56 1.99 -2.72
C ALA A 35 7.66 3.10 -2.16
N LEU A 36 6.88 2.78 -1.11
CA LEU A 36 5.94 3.70 -0.47
C LEU A 36 6.69 4.89 0.16
N PRO A 37 6.34 6.13 -0.19
CA PRO A 37 6.96 7.32 0.36
C PRO A 37 6.86 7.35 1.89
N GLY A 38 7.99 7.67 2.54
CA GLY A 38 8.12 7.68 3.99
C GLY A 38 8.48 6.33 4.63
N LEU A 39 8.30 5.21 3.91
CA LEU A 39 8.65 3.87 4.38
C LEU A 39 9.86 3.29 3.66
N PHE A 40 9.94 3.47 2.34
CA PHE A 40 11.04 2.98 1.52
C PHE A 40 11.68 4.12 0.71
N ALA A 41 12.98 3.99 0.47
CA ALA A 41 13.69 4.91 -0.39
C ALA A 41 13.24 4.75 -1.86
N PRO A 42 13.12 5.84 -2.62
CA PRO A 42 12.87 5.79 -4.05
C PRO A 42 13.92 4.95 -4.79
N VAL A 43 13.49 4.25 -5.83
CA VAL A 43 14.38 3.44 -6.67
C VAL A 43 14.81 4.24 -7.88
N ARG A 44 16.13 4.39 -8.07
CA ARG A 44 16.68 5.04 -9.28
C ARG A 44 16.73 4.04 -10.43
N ARG A 45 16.08 4.37 -11.54
CA ARG A 45 16.13 3.59 -12.79
C ARG A 45 16.12 4.53 -13.99
N GLU A 46 17.10 4.38 -14.89
CA GLU A 46 17.16 5.13 -16.16
C GLU A 46 16.95 6.66 -16.01
N ARG A 47 17.64 7.32 -15.07
CA ARG A 47 17.51 8.74 -14.72
C ARG A 47 16.18 9.14 -14.04
N ARG A 48 15.27 8.20 -13.78
CA ARG A 48 14.03 8.43 -13.04
C ARG A 48 14.18 8.03 -11.58
N LEU A 49 13.44 8.70 -10.72
CA LEU A 49 13.22 8.28 -9.34
C LEU A 49 11.82 7.67 -9.27
N LEU A 50 11.75 6.37 -9.02
CA LEU A 50 10.53 5.61 -8.97
C LEU A 50 10.09 5.40 -7.52
N VAL A 51 8.80 5.57 -7.29
CA VAL A 51 8.10 5.32 -6.03
C VAL A 51 6.88 4.43 -6.28
N ASP A 52 6.14 4.10 -5.23
CA ASP A 52 4.99 3.22 -5.23
C ASP A 52 4.02 3.49 -6.40
N GLY A 53 3.68 2.43 -7.12
CA GLY A 53 2.72 2.47 -8.21
C GLY A 53 1.29 2.78 -7.78
N GLY A 54 0.95 2.48 -6.53
CA GLY A 54 -0.36 2.77 -5.94
C GLY A 54 -0.69 4.26 -5.89
N LEU A 55 0.29 5.16 -6.04
CA LEU A 55 0.05 6.60 -6.13
C LEU A 55 -0.62 7.02 -7.44
N VAL A 56 -0.57 6.21 -8.49
CA VAL A 56 -1.15 6.53 -9.82
C VAL A 56 -2.09 5.45 -10.33
N ASN A 57 -1.83 4.16 -10.02
CA ASN A 57 -2.63 3.04 -10.50
C ASN A 57 -2.57 1.85 -9.52
N PRO A 58 -3.35 1.88 -8.42
CA PRO A 58 -3.31 0.84 -7.39
C PRO A 58 -3.81 -0.52 -7.89
N VAL A 59 -4.72 -0.54 -8.87
CA VAL A 59 -5.31 -1.75 -9.46
C VAL A 59 -5.15 -1.66 -10.98
N PRO A 60 -4.00 -2.10 -11.55
CA PRO A 60 -3.57 -1.76 -12.90
C PRO A 60 -4.23 -2.64 -13.98
N VAL A 61 -5.54 -2.52 -14.16
CA VAL A 61 -6.32 -3.23 -15.20
C VAL A 61 -5.81 -2.87 -16.59
N SER A 62 -5.53 -1.58 -16.85
CA SER A 62 -4.97 -1.10 -18.11
C SER A 62 -3.67 -1.79 -18.49
N LEU A 63 -2.77 -2.01 -17.52
CA LEU A 63 -1.52 -2.73 -17.76
C LEU A 63 -1.77 -4.17 -18.16
N ALA A 64 -2.66 -4.88 -17.46
CA ALA A 64 -3.01 -6.27 -17.79
C ALA A 64 -3.59 -6.37 -19.21
N ARG A 65 -4.48 -5.46 -19.58
CA ARG A 65 -5.03 -5.37 -20.94
C ARG A 65 -3.94 -5.09 -21.98
N ALA A 66 -3.04 -4.16 -21.71
CA ALA A 66 -1.93 -3.83 -22.61
C ALA A 66 -0.94 -5.00 -22.78
N MET A 67 -0.85 -5.90 -21.80
CA MET A 67 -0.10 -7.14 -21.88
C MET A 67 -0.81 -8.24 -22.67
N GLY A 68 -2.01 -7.99 -23.19
CA GLY A 68 -2.79 -8.92 -24.02
C GLY A 68 -3.75 -9.81 -23.24
N ALA A 69 -4.16 -9.45 -22.02
CA ALA A 69 -5.15 -10.21 -21.28
C ALA A 69 -6.57 -10.03 -21.88
N ASP A 70 -7.21 -11.10 -22.26
CA ASP A 70 -8.61 -11.14 -22.71
C ASP A 70 -9.58 -11.02 -21.52
N VAL A 71 -9.21 -11.63 -20.39
CA VAL A 71 -9.97 -11.59 -19.12
C VAL A 71 -9.06 -11.07 -18.02
N VAL A 72 -9.53 -10.07 -17.28
CA VAL A 72 -8.80 -9.46 -16.16
C VAL A 72 -9.56 -9.70 -14.85
N ILE A 73 -8.90 -10.37 -13.92
CA ILE A 73 -9.35 -10.51 -12.54
C ILE A 73 -8.58 -9.50 -11.68
N ALA A 74 -9.25 -8.49 -11.18
CA ALA A 74 -8.66 -7.48 -10.32
C ALA A 74 -8.86 -7.82 -8.84
N VAL A 75 -7.82 -7.63 -8.03
CA VAL A 75 -7.89 -7.77 -6.58
C VAL A 75 -7.71 -6.38 -5.95
N ASP A 76 -8.79 -5.82 -5.41
CA ASP A 76 -8.78 -4.50 -4.74
C ASP A 76 -8.65 -4.68 -3.22
N LEU A 77 -7.46 -4.47 -2.71
CA LEU A 77 -7.14 -4.54 -1.28
C LEU A 77 -7.56 -3.27 -0.52
N GLY A 78 -7.83 -2.18 -1.23
CA GLY A 78 -8.11 -0.86 -0.64
C GLY A 78 -9.56 -0.67 -0.21
N SER A 79 -10.49 -1.46 -0.72
CA SER A 79 -11.93 -1.24 -0.53
C SER A 79 -12.39 -1.29 0.93
N ASP A 80 -11.72 -2.07 1.79
CA ASP A 80 -12.09 -2.29 3.21
C ASP A 80 -11.22 -1.46 4.19
N VAL A 81 -10.19 -0.76 3.72
CA VAL A 81 -9.17 -0.11 4.58
C VAL A 81 -9.59 1.30 5.02
N VAL A 82 -10.35 2.02 4.19
CA VAL A 82 -10.72 3.43 4.47
C VAL A 82 -11.72 3.52 5.63
N GLY A 83 -11.34 4.29 6.64
CA GLY A 83 -12.18 4.56 7.82
C GLY A 83 -11.88 3.73 9.06
N ARG A 84 -10.95 2.76 8.98
CA ARG A 84 -10.57 1.94 10.15
C ARG A 84 -9.46 2.52 11.01
N ALA A 85 -8.59 3.35 10.48
CA ALA A 85 -7.54 4.02 11.27
C ALA A 85 -8.10 4.83 12.46
N TRP A 86 -9.40 5.15 12.41
CA TRP A 86 -10.12 5.94 13.41
C TRP A 86 -11.14 5.13 14.23
N ARG A 87 -11.31 3.84 13.98
CA ARG A 87 -12.11 2.98 14.87
C ARG A 87 -11.18 2.51 15.97
N THR A 88 -11.44 2.98 17.17
CA THR A 88 -10.84 2.44 18.41
C THR A 88 -11.01 0.92 18.39
N PRO A 89 -9.95 0.11 18.45
CA PRO A 89 -10.11 -1.33 18.65
C PRO A 89 -10.78 -1.54 20.01
N GLU A 90 -11.87 -2.27 20.05
CA GLU A 90 -12.32 -2.90 21.29
C GLU A 90 -11.15 -3.74 21.81
N ALA A 91 -10.66 -3.42 22.99
CA ALA A 91 -9.44 -3.98 23.56
C ALA A 91 -9.58 -5.49 23.78
N PRO A 92 -8.71 -6.34 23.20
CA PRO A 92 -8.49 -7.65 23.77
C PRO A 92 -7.65 -7.50 25.04
N ALA A 93 -8.01 -8.25 26.08
CA ALA A 93 -7.42 -8.22 27.41
C ALA A 93 -5.89 -8.31 27.37
N ALA A 94 -5.27 -7.49 28.21
CA ALA A 94 -3.83 -7.37 28.41
C ALA A 94 -3.14 -8.70 28.75
N ASN A 95 -2.06 -9.03 28.03
CA ASN A 95 -1.02 -9.89 28.55
C ASN A 95 0.28 -9.09 28.67
N GLN A 96 0.68 -8.85 29.92
CA GLN A 96 1.90 -8.14 30.30
C GLN A 96 3.07 -9.13 30.21
N ASN A 97 4.06 -8.89 29.35
CA ASN A 97 5.44 -9.26 29.63
C ASN A 97 6.41 -8.43 28.77
N GLY A 98 7.36 -7.84 29.49
CA GLY A 98 8.21 -6.76 29.10
C GLY A 98 9.33 -7.08 28.10
N GLY A 99 9.95 -6.01 27.63
CA GLY A 99 11.17 -6.01 26.84
C GLY A 99 11.32 -4.73 26.03
N SER A 100 11.99 -3.76 26.63
CA SER A 100 12.35 -2.49 26.00
C SER A 100 13.22 -2.70 24.76
N ARG A 101 12.60 -2.64 23.58
CA ARG A 101 13.26 -2.34 22.31
C ARG A 101 12.44 -1.23 21.67
N ALA A 102 13.02 -0.02 21.66
CA ALA A 102 12.51 1.07 20.84
C ALA A 102 12.53 0.56 19.38
N SER A 103 11.40 0.01 18.97
CA SER A 103 11.22 -0.56 17.65
C SER A 103 10.93 0.60 16.71
N LEU A 104 11.46 0.55 15.50
CA LEU A 104 11.07 1.38 14.35
C LEU A 104 9.54 1.47 14.16
N ARG A 105 8.78 0.52 14.71
CA ARG A 105 7.31 0.53 14.81
C ARG A 105 6.76 1.77 15.53
N SER A 106 7.45 2.28 16.58
CA SER A 106 6.99 3.47 17.31
C SER A 106 7.24 4.77 16.53
N LEU A 107 8.26 4.77 15.65
CA LEU A 107 8.62 5.93 14.86
C LEU A 107 7.59 6.20 13.73
N PHE A 108 6.95 5.14 13.24
CA PHE A 108 6.01 5.21 12.11
C PHE A 108 4.55 5.08 12.51
N GLY A 109 4.22 5.05 13.81
CA GLY A 109 2.83 5.00 14.30
C GLY A 109 2.06 3.72 13.92
N PHE A 110 2.75 2.66 13.50
CA PHE A 110 2.18 1.34 13.20
C PHE A 110 2.30 0.38 14.40
N GLY A 111 2.15 0.84 15.58
CA GLY A 111 2.25 0.03 16.78
C GLY A 111 1.16 0.38 17.77
N GLU A 112 0.57 -0.66 18.30
CA GLU A 112 -0.41 -0.69 19.37
C GLU A 112 -0.29 0.45 20.37
N ASN A 113 -1.45 1.00 20.72
CA ASN A 113 -1.75 1.89 21.82
C ASN A 113 -0.72 1.87 22.96
N GLY A 114 0.27 2.74 22.89
CA GLY A 114 0.88 3.28 24.10
C GLY A 114 -0.14 4.25 24.70
N ARG A 115 -0.93 3.77 25.67
CA ARG A 115 -1.64 4.65 26.58
C ARG A 115 -0.59 5.49 27.31
N ALA A 116 -0.36 6.73 26.84
CA ALA A 116 -0.07 7.78 27.77
C ALA A 116 -1.44 8.22 28.33
N GLU A 117 -1.65 8.05 29.62
CA GLU A 117 -2.70 8.72 30.35
C GLU A 117 -2.47 10.24 30.20
N GLY A 118 -3.34 10.91 29.50
CA GLY A 118 -3.28 12.36 29.36
C GLY A 118 -4.12 12.85 28.19
N ASP A 119 -5.17 13.55 28.50
CA ASP A 119 -5.98 14.49 27.74
C ASP A 119 -6.65 14.04 26.44
N ALA A 120 -7.94 14.36 26.36
CA ALA A 120 -8.91 14.11 25.28
C ALA A 120 -8.59 14.83 23.95
N ASP A 121 -7.32 15.21 23.70
CA ASP A 121 -6.87 16.00 22.55
C ASP A 121 -5.66 15.34 21.86
N ASP A 122 -5.53 14.03 21.93
CA ASP A 122 -4.38 13.32 21.34
C ASP A 122 -4.52 13.23 19.81
N LEU A 123 -4.06 14.27 19.13
CA LEU A 123 -4.01 14.34 17.68
C LEU A 123 -3.04 13.26 17.15
N PRO A 124 -3.41 12.56 16.06
CA PRO A 124 -2.56 11.55 15.45
C PRO A 124 -1.23 12.15 14.98
N SER A 125 -0.17 11.35 15.02
CA SER A 125 1.14 11.80 14.53
C SER A 125 1.06 12.23 13.06
N MET A 126 1.90 13.18 12.65
CA MET A 126 1.98 13.64 11.25
C MET A 126 2.24 12.49 10.28
N VAL A 127 3.01 11.48 10.70
CA VAL A 127 3.27 10.28 9.89
C VAL A 127 2.00 9.46 9.71
N THR A 128 1.20 9.30 10.77
CA THR A 128 -0.10 8.61 10.72
C THR A 128 -1.07 9.34 9.79
N VAL A 129 -1.14 10.67 9.89
CA VAL A 129 -1.98 11.49 9.02
C VAL A 129 -1.55 11.36 7.56
N LEU A 130 -0.25 11.45 7.27
CA LEU A 130 0.28 11.33 5.92
C LEU A 130 0.00 9.94 5.32
N SER A 131 0.25 8.88 6.07
CA SER A 131 -0.02 7.50 5.63
C SER A 131 -1.51 7.28 5.36
N SER A 132 -2.37 7.77 6.23
CA SER A 132 -3.83 7.70 6.03
C SER A 132 -4.28 8.50 4.82
N ALA A 133 -3.71 9.70 4.59
CA ALA A 133 -4.01 10.51 3.42
C ALA A 133 -3.61 9.79 2.12
N ILE A 134 -2.43 9.16 2.07
CA ILE A 134 -1.98 8.36 0.93
C ILE A 134 -2.97 7.21 0.68
N GLN A 135 -3.36 6.47 1.72
CA GLN A 135 -4.34 5.38 1.59
C GLN A 135 -5.69 5.88 1.04
N ILE A 136 -6.20 6.99 1.56
CA ILE A 136 -7.45 7.58 1.07
C ILE A 136 -7.33 7.92 -0.42
N MET A 137 -6.22 8.54 -0.83
CA MET A 137 -5.98 8.88 -2.23
C MET A 137 -5.89 7.63 -3.11
N GLN A 138 -5.15 6.60 -2.69
CA GLN A 138 -5.03 5.34 -3.43
C GLN A 138 -6.39 4.67 -3.66
N VAL A 139 -7.24 4.60 -2.63
CA VAL A 139 -8.60 4.06 -2.76
C VAL A 139 -9.46 4.88 -3.72
N ARG A 140 -9.36 6.20 -3.67
CA ARG A 140 -10.08 7.09 -4.60
C ARG A 140 -9.61 6.90 -6.04
N ILE A 141 -8.29 6.80 -6.25
CA ILE A 141 -7.70 6.54 -7.56
C ILE A 141 -8.13 5.17 -8.08
N ALA A 142 -8.06 4.11 -7.25
CA ALA A 142 -8.50 2.77 -7.64
C ALA A 142 -9.95 2.77 -8.12
N ARG A 143 -10.87 3.38 -7.37
CA ARG A 143 -12.29 3.48 -7.74
C ARG A 143 -12.48 4.27 -9.04
N SER A 144 -11.80 5.39 -9.21
CA SER A 144 -11.86 6.18 -10.43
C SER A 144 -11.35 5.42 -11.65
N ARG A 145 -10.22 4.71 -11.48
CA ARG A 145 -9.65 3.88 -12.55
C ARG A 145 -10.56 2.73 -12.92
N LEU A 146 -11.05 1.96 -11.96
CA LEU A 146 -11.97 0.84 -12.18
C LEU A 146 -13.30 1.27 -12.81
N ALA A 147 -13.74 2.49 -12.59
CA ALA A 147 -14.93 3.04 -13.25
C ALA A 147 -14.69 3.35 -14.74
N GLY A 148 -13.47 3.79 -15.10
CA GLY A 148 -13.10 4.09 -16.49
C GLY A 148 -12.57 2.89 -17.26
N GLU A 149 -11.91 1.97 -16.57
CA GLU A 149 -11.26 0.76 -17.10
C GLU A 149 -11.68 -0.44 -16.27
N PRO A 150 -12.91 -0.97 -16.45
CA PRO A 150 -13.43 -2.04 -15.59
C PRO A 150 -12.69 -3.37 -15.84
N ALA A 151 -12.43 -4.09 -14.77
CA ALA A 151 -12.03 -5.50 -14.84
C ALA A 151 -13.25 -6.39 -15.09
N ASP A 152 -13.05 -7.60 -15.64
CA ASP A 152 -14.13 -8.56 -15.84
C ASP A 152 -14.62 -9.11 -14.49
N VAL A 153 -13.71 -9.29 -13.55
CA VAL A 153 -14.00 -9.72 -12.17
C VAL A 153 -13.24 -8.84 -11.19
N VAL A 154 -13.91 -8.36 -10.15
CA VAL A 154 -13.29 -7.64 -9.03
C VAL A 154 -13.46 -8.42 -7.75
N ILE A 155 -12.35 -8.76 -7.11
CA ILE A 155 -12.31 -9.41 -5.80
C ILE A 155 -11.88 -8.38 -4.77
N ALA A 156 -12.70 -8.15 -3.74
CA ALA A 156 -12.43 -7.22 -2.65
C ALA A 156 -12.29 -7.98 -1.31
N PRO A 157 -11.12 -8.53 -0.99
CA PRO A 157 -10.93 -9.29 0.23
C PRO A 157 -10.96 -8.39 1.46
N ARG A 158 -11.49 -8.90 2.57
CA ARG A 158 -11.54 -8.18 3.86
C ARG A 158 -10.20 -8.33 4.58
N VAL A 159 -9.22 -7.52 4.21
CA VAL A 159 -7.86 -7.57 4.77
C VAL A 159 -7.56 -6.47 5.80
N ALA A 160 -8.53 -5.69 6.19
CA ALA A 160 -8.35 -4.55 7.08
C ALA A 160 -7.84 -4.92 8.51
N GLY A 161 -7.85 -6.20 8.87
CA GLY A 161 -7.23 -6.71 10.10
C GLY A 161 -5.74 -7.01 9.97
N LEU A 162 -5.15 -6.85 8.77
CA LEU A 162 -3.74 -7.10 8.50
C LEU A 162 -2.99 -5.76 8.46
N GLY A 163 -1.93 -5.65 9.26
CA GLY A 163 -1.01 -4.51 9.19
C GLY A 163 -0.07 -4.63 7.99
N LEU A 164 0.50 -3.49 7.57
CA LEU A 164 1.43 -3.42 6.44
C LEU A 164 2.64 -4.36 6.56
N MET A 165 3.03 -4.73 7.79
CA MET A 165 4.17 -5.60 8.08
C MET A 165 3.77 -7.04 8.49
N ASP A 166 2.49 -7.37 8.41
CA ASP A 166 1.98 -8.68 8.84
C ASP A 166 2.06 -9.74 7.73
N TYR A 167 3.14 -9.75 6.95
CA TYR A 167 3.35 -10.70 5.85
C TYR A 167 3.24 -12.16 6.28
N HIS A 168 3.57 -12.48 7.53
CA HIS A 168 3.48 -13.83 8.11
C HIS A 168 2.03 -14.30 8.33
N ARG A 169 1.04 -13.42 8.21
CA ARG A 169 -0.39 -13.72 8.40
C ARG A 169 -1.14 -13.87 7.08
N GLY A 170 -0.43 -13.80 5.95
CA GLY A 170 -1.01 -13.90 4.61
C GLY A 170 -1.14 -15.34 4.09
N ALA A 171 -0.85 -16.35 4.92
CA ALA A 171 -0.95 -17.76 4.56
C ALA A 171 -2.23 -18.40 5.12
#